data_bbd90c47806a627a818a1e98f4a827e1
#
_entry.id   bbd90c47806a627a818a1e98f4a827e1
#
_cell.length_a   1.000
_cell.length_b   1.000
_cell.length_c   1.000
_cell.angle_alpha   90.00
_cell.angle_beta   90.00
_cell.angle_gamma   90.00
#
_symmetry.space_group_name_H-M   'P 1'
#
loop_
_entity.id
_entity.type
_entity.pdbx_description
1 polymer ?
#
loop_
_entity_poly.entity_id
_entity_poly.type
_entity_poly.pdbx_seq_one_letter_code
_entity_poly.pdbx_strand_id
1 'polypeptide(L)' 'MKVSEFIENLQYFKRTYGDLDCWYASDSEGNDYFPLEYTPTKGFVMEGDGMYFHQVEGTTPVCVIN' A
#
# COMPACT_ATOMS: atom_id res chain seq x y z
N MET A 1 3.00 8.96 -0.49
CA MET A 1 1.74 9.15 0.27
C MET A 1 1.89 8.59 1.67
N LYS A 2 1.54 9.36 2.67
CA LYS A 2 1.58 8.90 4.06
C LYS A 2 0.31 8.16 4.42
N VAL A 3 0.38 7.32 5.46
CA VAL A 3 -0.78 6.56 5.95
C VAL A 3 -1.96 7.49 6.24
N SER A 4 -1.72 8.63 6.89
CA SER A 4 -2.79 9.59 7.23
C SER A 4 -3.49 10.15 5.98
N GLU A 5 -2.74 10.43 4.93
CA GLU A 5 -3.32 10.89 3.67
C GLU A 5 -4.15 9.79 3.00
N PHE A 6 -3.67 8.55 3.04
CA PHE A 6 -4.39 7.43 2.47
C PHE A 6 -5.70 7.17 3.20
N ILE A 7 -5.70 7.27 4.53
CA ILE A 7 -6.92 7.15 5.32
C ILE A 7 -7.95 8.20 4.89
N GLU A 8 -7.54 9.46 4.74
CA GLU A 8 -8.43 10.53 4.28
C GLU A 8 -8.99 10.26 2.89
N ASN A 9 -8.15 9.79 1.98
CA ASN A 9 -8.56 9.46 0.62
C ASN A 9 -9.57 8.31 0.59
N LEU A 10 -9.36 7.29 1.43
CA LEU A 10 -10.30 6.18 1.54
C LEU A 10 -11.63 6.60 2.16
N GLN A 11 -11.61 7.48 3.14
CA GLN A 11 -12.83 8.04 3.73
C GLN A 11 -13.64 8.84 2.70
N TYR A 12 -12.95 9.66 1.92
CA TYR A 12 -13.58 10.40 0.82
C TYR A 12 -14.19 9.46 -0.21
N PHE A 13 -13.46 8.43 -0.61
CA PHE A 13 -13.93 7.43 -1.57
C PHE A 13 -15.19 6.74 -1.05
N LYS A 14 -15.17 6.30 0.21
CA LYS A 14 -16.30 5.62 0.84
C LYS A 14 -17.55 6.50 0.87
N ARG A 15 -17.41 7.78 1.20
CA ARG A 15 -18.53 8.73 1.21
C ARG A 15 -19.08 8.98 -0.19
N THR A 16 -18.22 8.99 -1.19
CA THR A 16 -18.59 9.33 -2.57
C THR A 16 -19.17 8.15 -3.32
N TYR A 17 -18.56 6.97 -3.20
CA TYR A 17 -18.89 5.79 -4.00
C TYR A 17 -19.44 4.63 -3.20
N GLY A 18 -19.36 4.64 -1.88
CA GLY A 18 -19.82 3.56 -1.03
C GLY A 18 -18.66 2.68 -0.53
N ASP A 19 -19.03 1.71 0.30
CA ASP A 19 -18.07 0.79 0.92
C ASP A 19 -17.79 -0.41 0.00
N LEU A 20 -17.07 -0.15 -1.07
CA LEU A 20 -16.75 -1.12 -2.10
C LEU A 20 -15.52 -1.95 -1.73
N ASP A 21 -15.40 -3.12 -2.33
CA ASP A 21 -14.21 -3.94 -2.18
C ASP A 21 -12.99 -3.23 -2.77
N CYS A 22 -11.86 -3.34 -2.08
CA CYS A 22 -10.61 -2.75 -2.54
C CYS A 22 -9.80 -3.76 -3.35
N TRP A 23 -9.27 -3.29 -4.46
CA TRP A 23 -8.34 -4.04 -5.30
C TRP A 23 -7.08 -3.20 -5.49
N TYR A 24 -5.96 -3.83 -5.75
CA TYR A 24 -4.74 -3.09 -6.08
C TYR A 24 -4.24 -3.51 -7.46
N ALA A 25 -3.61 -2.56 -8.16
CA ALA A 25 -2.95 -2.80 -9.43
C ALA A 25 -1.45 -3.02 -9.17
N SER A 26 -0.85 -3.99 -9.84
CA SER A 26 0.57 -4.29 -9.67
C SER A 26 1.48 -3.26 -10.32
N ASP A 27 0.94 -2.49 -11.27
CA ASP A 27 1.67 -1.41 -11.93
C ASP A 27 0.76 -0.21 -12.20
N SER A 28 1.34 0.90 -12.63
CA SER A 28 0.60 2.13 -12.90
C SER A 28 -0.32 2.05 -14.13
N GLU A 29 -0.10 1.08 -15.01
CA GLU A 29 -0.91 0.88 -16.21
C GLU A 29 -2.08 -0.08 -15.97
N GLY A 30 -2.10 -0.75 -14.82
CA GLY A 30 -3.18 -1.65 -14.46
C GLY A 30 -3.21 -2.93 -15.28
N ASN A 31 -2.06 -3.51 -15.60
CA ASN A 31 -2.00 -4.75 -16.36
C ASN A 31 -2.43 -5.96 -15.53
N ASP A 32 -2.16 -5.95 -14.24
CA ASP A 32 -2.57 -6.98 -13.31
C ASP A 32 -3.28 -6.37 -12.11
N TYR A 33 -4.38 -7.00 -11.69
CA TYR A 33 -5.20 -6.55 -10.56
C TYR A 33 -5.43 -7.70 -9.60
N PHE A 34 -5.41 -7.41 -8.31
CA PHE A 34 -5.63 -8.41 -7.27
C PHE A 34 -6.53 -7.83 -6.18
N PRO A 35 -7.44 -8.64 -5.61
CA PRO A 35 -8.21 -8.17 -4.46
C PRO A 35 -7.32 -7.94 -3.25
N LEU A 36 -7.64 -6.92 -2.48
CA LEU A 36 -6.92 -6.63 -1.24
C LEU A 36 -7.47 -7.56 -0.16
N GLU A 37 -6.68 -8.55 0.24
CA GLU A 37 -7.10 -9.61 1.16
C GLU A 37 -6.45 -9.50 2.54
N TYR A 38 -5.35 -8.78 2.64
CA TYR A 38 -4.55 -8.73 3.87
C TYR A 38 -4.46 -7.31 4.41
N THR A 39 -4.33 -7.22 5.74
CA THR A 39 -4.06 -5.93 6.37
C THR A 39 -2.67 -5.44 5.99
N PRO A 40 -2.45 -4.12 6.00
CA PRO A 40 -1.12 -3.57 5.71
C PRO A 40 -0.05 -4.12 6.64
N THR A 41 1.13 -4.31 6.09
CA THR A 41 2.28 -4.88 6.79
C THR A 41 3.40 -3.84 6.84
N LYS A 42 4.17 -3.86 7.91
CA LYS A 42 5.37 -3.02 8.01
C LYS A 42 6.50 -3.67 7.20
N GLY A 43 7.06 -2.90 6.28
CA GLY A 43 8.22 -3.33 5.51
C GLY A 43 9.36 -2.32 5.67
N PHE A 44 10.51 -2.65 5.08
CA PHE A 44 11.72 -1.82 5.12
C PHE A 44 12.29 -1.75 3.72
N VAL A 45 12.41 -0.54 3.16
CA VAL A 45 12.92 -0.36 1.80
C VAL A 45 14.34 0.17 1.82
N MET A 46 15.15 -0.36 0.92
CA MET A 46 16.48 0.15 0.63
C MET A 46 16.46 0.68 -0.80
N GLU A 47 16.82 1.94 -0.98
CA GLU A 47 16.81 2.56 -2.29
C GLU A 47 17.72 1.79 -3.24
N GLY A 48 17.14 1.37 -4.38
CA GLY A 48 17.85 0.62 -5.40
C GLY A 48 18.05 -0.87 -5.16
N ASP A 49 17.61 -1.40 -4.00
CA ASP A 49 17.88 -2.80 -3.64
C ASP A 49 16.65 -3.60 -3.18
N GLY A 50 15.46 -2.98 -3.20
CA GLY A 50 14.21 -3.69 -2.92
C GLY A 50 13.69 -3.52 -1.51
N MET A 51 12.86 -4.46 -1.08
CA MET A 51 12.12 -4.39 0.19
C MET A 51 12.35 -5.65 1.03
N TYR A 52 12.43 -5.44 2.34
CA TYR A 52 12.59 -6.49 3.33
C TYR A 52 11.45 -6.43 4.34
N PHE A 53 11.10 -7.58 4.95
CA PHE A 53 10.10 -7.64 6.01
C PHE A 53 10.73 -7.66 7.41
N HIS A 54 12.03 -7.41 7.51
CA HIS A 54 12.75 -7.24 8.76
C HIS A 54 13.71 -6.06 8.64
N GLN A 55 14.12 -5.51 9.78
CA GLN A 55 15.01 -4.36 9.77
C GLN A 55 16.40 -4.75 9.29
N VAL A 56 16.87 -4.03 8.26
CA VAL A 56 18.23 -4.15 7.71
C VAL A 56 18.83 -2.76 7.77
N GLU A 57 20.14 -2.69 8.06
CA GLU A 57 20.86 -1.41 8.12
C GLU A 57 20.73 -0.67 6.79
N GLY A 58 20.46 0.63 6.87
CA GLY A 58 20.31 1.47 5.68
C GLY A 58 18.91 1.45 5.07
N THR A 59 17.95 0.77 5.69
CA THR A 59 16.56 0.73 5.20
C THR A 59 15.69 1.77 5.90
N THR A 60 14.58 2.11 5.25
CA THR A 60 13.55 3.00 5.78
C THR A 60 12.26 2.22 5.99
N PRO A 61 11.60 2.34 7.16
CA PRO A 61 10.33 1.66 7.40
C PRO A 61 9.21 2.26 6.55
N VAL A 62 8.34 1.39 6.02
CA VAL A 62 7.21 1.78 5.17
C VAL A 62 5.98 0.93 5.48
N CYS A 63 4.82 1.43 5.06
CA CYS A 63 3.57 0.68 5.07
C CYS A 63 3.42 -0.03 3.72
N VAL A 64 3.28 -1.35 3.75
CA VAL A 64 3.12 -2.17 2.55
C VAL A 64 1.66 -2.60 2.42
N ILE A 65 1.06 -2.27 1.28
CA ILE A 65 -0.29 -2.69 0.94
C ILE A 65 -0.21 -3.95 0.08
N ASN A 66 -0.87 -5.01 0.53
CA ASN A 66 -0.85 -6.31 -0.14
C ASN A 66 -2.17 -6.62 -0.80
#